data_b09c50c3a746b566bd38223d620b4993
#
_entry.id   b09c50c3a746b566bd38223d620b4993
#
_cell.length_a   1.000
_cell.length_b   1.000
_cell.length_c   1.000
_cell.angle_alpha   90.00
_cell.angle_beta   90.00
_cell.angle_gamma   90.00
#
_symmetry.space_group_name_H-M   'P 1'
#
loop_
_entity.id
_entity.type
_entity.pdbx_description
1 polymer ?
#
loop_
_entity_poly.entity_id
_entity_poly.type
_entity_poly.pdbx_seq_one_letter_code
_entity_poly.pdbx_strand_id
1 'polypeptide(L)'
;MSNEPGTITLVPTGPLTNIAMAARMEPRIVERVKEVVLMGGGYHVGNWSAVAEFNIKVDPEAAHIVFNEAWPITMVGLDLTHQALCTPEVQQRIEGVGTDLAKFVSGLMDFFRKTYQDNQDFIDPPVHDPCTVAYLIDPSVMTTRRCSVDVEIHGDLTLGMTVADLRGPEPSAEECHTQVAVKLDFNKFWDLVTDAIKTIG
;
A
#
# COMPACT_ATOMS: atom_id res chain seq x y z
N MET A 1 24.37 5.08 2.21
CA MET A 1 24.40 6.28 3.09
C MET A 1 24.99 7.52 2.39
N SER A 2 25.10 7.48 1.08
CA SER A 2 25.65 8.58 0.25
C SER A 2 24.68 9.73 -0.01
N ASN A 3 23.37 9.50 0.19
CA ASN A 3 22.34 10.52 -0.08
C ASN A 3 22.14 11.47 1.11
N GLU A 4 21.71 12.69 0.82
CA GLU A 4 21.30 13.67 1.83
C GLU A 4 20.16 13.10 2.69
N PRO A 5 20.17 13.32 4.03
CA PRO A 5 19.07 12.91 4.91
C PRO A 5 17.74 13.51 4.45
N GLY A 6 16.66 12.75 4.57
CA GLY A 6 15.32 13.20 4.22
C GLY A 6 15.02 13.28 2.73
N THR A 7 15.89 12.73 1.85
CA THR A 7 15.68 12.77 0.39
C THR A 7 15.16 11.46 -0.20
N ILE A 8 15.17 10.37 0.58
CA ILE A 8 14.77 9.03 0.12
C ILE A 8 13.47 8.63 0.80
N THR A 9 12.46 8.33 0.00
CA THR A 9 11.24 7.63 0.42
C THR A 9 11.39 6.14 0.12
N LEU A 10 11.05 5.28 1.07
CA LEU A 10 10.96 3.84 0.86
C LEU A 10 9.52 3.49 0.47
N VAL A 11 9.38 2.70 -0.60
CA VAL A 11 8.07 2.27 -1.12
C VAL A 11 8.03 0.75 -1.22
N PRO A 12 7.96 0.03 -0.09
CA PRO A 12 7.85 -1.43 -0.13
C PRO A 12 6.45 -1.86 -0.59
N THR A 13 6.41 -2.71 -1.61
CA THR A 13 5.20 -3.31 -2.19
C THR A 13 5.19 -4.83 -2.05
N GLY A 14 5.91 -5.33 -1.08
CA GLY A 14 6.04 -6.75 -0.72
C GLY A 14 6.37 -6.91 0.76
N PRO A 15 6.69 -8.13 1.22
CA PRO A 15 7.08 -8.40 2.61
C PRO A 15 8.21 -7.49 3.10
N LEU A 16 8.12 -7.06 4.34
CA LEU A 16 8.99 -6.01 4.90
C LEU A 16 10.35 -6.50 5.40
N THR A 17 10.70 -7.77 5.17
CA THR A 17 11.94 -8.41 5.62
C THR A 17 13.17 -7.58 5.27
N ASN A 18 13.30 -7.11 4.02
CA ASN A 18 14.46 -6.34 3.57
C ASN A 18 14.58 -4.99 4.29
N ILE A 19 13.45 -4.34 4.57
CA ILE A 19 13.40 -3.04 5.24
C ILE A 19 13.78 -3.21 6.73
N ALA A 20 13.20 -4.21 7.39
CA ALA A 20 13.52 -4.55 8.78
C ALA A 20 15.01 -4.91 8.94
N MET A 21 15.52 -5.76 8.05
CA MET A 21 16.94 -6.14 8.05
C MET A 21 17.85 -4.92 7.86
N ALA A 22 17.52 -4.02 6.93
CA ALA A 22 18.30 -2.81 6.71
C ALA A 22 18.29 -1.90 7.95
N ALA A 23 17.15 -1.72 8.62
CA ALA A 23 17.04 -0.95 9.85
C ALA A 23 17.85 -1.57 11.00
N ARG A 24 17.86 -2.89 11.13
CA ARG A 24 18.64 -3.60 12.17
C ARG A 24 20.14 -3.63 11.88
N MET A 25 20.54 -3.74 10.62
CA MET A 25 21.96 -3.73 10.23
C MET A 25 22.58 -2.34 10.30
N GLU A 26 21.79 -1.29 10.01
CA GLU A 26 22.25 0.10 9.99
C GLU A 26 21.15 1.03 10.55
N PRO A 27 20.98 1.10 11.89
CA PRO A 27 19.89 1.89 12.52
C PRO A 27 19.88 3.37 12.13
N ARG A 28 21.01 3.94 11.71
CA ARG A 28 21.10 5.33 11.27
C ARG A 28 20.27 5.64 10.02
N ILE A 29 19.79 4.61 9.27
CA ILE A 29 18.93 4.84 8.11
C ILE A 29 17.56 5.36 8.54
N VAL A 30 17.09 5.02 9.74
CA VAL A 30 15.76 5.44 10.25
C VAL A 30 15.65 6.97 10.29
N GLU A 31 16.68 7.66 10.78
CA GLU A 31 16.73 9.13 10.84
C GLU A 31 16.99 9.77 9.46
N ARG A 32 17.45 9.00 8.48
CA ARG A 32 17.85 9.51 7.16
C ARG A 32 16.78 9.29 6.09
N VAL A 33 15.88 8.34 6.29
CA VAL A 33 14.73 8.10 5.42
C VAL A 33 13.70 9.20 5.63
N LYS A 34 13.18 9.76 4.53
CA LYS A 34 12.15 10.80 4.57
C LYS A 34 10.85 10.23 5.15
N GLU A 35 10.43 9.09 4.62
CA GLU A 35 9.20 8.40 4.98
C GLU A 35 9.18 6.98 4.39
N VAL A 36 8.31 6.14 4.90
CA VAL A 36 7.96 4.82 4.36
C VAL A 36 6.50 4.84 3.92
N VAL A 37 6.23 4.57 2.66
CA VAL A 37 4.87 4.41 2.12
C VAL A 37 4.73 2.96 1.65
N LEU A 38 4.11 2.12 2.47
CA LEU A 38 4.05 0.68 2.21
C LEU A 38 2.69 0.23 1.67
N MET A 39 2.69 -0.73 0.73
CA MET A 39 1.50 -1.53 0.44
C MET A 39 1.52 -2.76 1.33
N GLY A 40 0.53 -2.88 2.18
CA GLY A 40 0.37 -4.02 3.08
C GLY A 40 -0.59 -3.74 4.23
N GLY A 41 -1.03 -4.82 4.85
CA GLY A 41 -1.97 -4.76 5.97
C GLY A 41 -3.41 -4.48 5.58
N GLY A 42 -4.24 -4.43 6.59
CA GLY A 42 -5.65 -4.11 6.51
C GLY A 42 -6.21 -4.00 7.92
N TYR A 43 -7.20 -3.14 8.13
CA TYR A 43 -7.79 -2.93 9.45
C TYR A 43 -9.24 -3.47 9.56
N HIS A 44 -9.84 -3.91 8.47
CA HIS A 44 -11.13 -4.62 8.47
C HIS A 44 -11.03 -6.02 7.84
N VAL A 45 -10.12 -6.22 6.87
CA VAL A 45 -10.06 -7.44 6.06
C VAL A 45 -8.63 -7.93 5.89
N GLY A 46 -8.49 -9.22 5.64
CA GLY A 46 -7.27 -9.86 5.15
C GLY A 46 -7.51 -10.48 3.76
N ASN A 47 -6.44 -10.94 3.13
CA ASN A 47 -6.48 -11.70 1.87
C ASN A 47 -5.69 -13.01 1.96
N TRP A 48 -4.79 -13.14 2.95
CA TRP A 48 -4.13 -14.40 3.28
C TRP A 48 -4.92 -15.21 4.32
N SER A 49 -5.43 -14.52 5.33
CA SER A 49 -6.39 -15.05 6.30
C SER A 49 -7.53 -14.05 6.48
N ALA A 50 -8.51 -14.37 7.32
CA ALA A 50 -9.62 -13.45 7.59
C ALA A 50 -9.17 -12.05 8.06
N VAL A 51 -8.00 -11.95 8.70
CA VAL A 51 -7.53 -10.71 9.35
C VAL A 51 -6.13 -10.27 8.92
N ALA A 52 -5.40 -11.09 8.16
CA ALA A 52 -4.02 -10.79 7.79
C ALA A 52 -3.87 -10.64 6.27
N GLU A 53 -3.19 -9.57 5.87
CA GLU A 53 -2.80 -9.31 4.50
C GLU A 53 -1.47 -10.04 4.19
N PHE A 54 -1.28 -10.43 2.92
CA PHE A 54 -0.18 -11.27 2.45
C PHE A 54 1.21 -10.71 2.80
N ASN A 55 1.49 -9.44 2.47
CA ASN A 55 2.82 -8.84 2.67
C ASN A 55 3.22 -8.81 4.15
N ILE A 56 2.26 -8.54 5.03
CA ILE A 56 2.48 -8.55 6.47
C ILE A 56 2.57 -9.98 7.00
N LYS A 57 1.71 -10.88 6.50
CA LYS A 57 1.63 -12.27 6.97
C LYS A 57 2.87 -13.10 6.63
N VAL A 58 3.56 -12.78 5.54
CA VAL A 58 4.79 -13.51 5.14
C VAL A 58 5.91 -13.33 6.16
N ASP A 59 6.04 -12.15 6.77
CA ASP A 59 7.05 -11.86 7.80
C ASP A 59 6.50 -10.84 8.82
N PRO A 60 5.63 -11.31 9.75
CA PRO A 60 5.00 -10.41 10.74
C PRO A 60 6.00 -9.73 11.66
N GLU A 61 7.09 -10.42 12.01
CA GLU A 61 8.16 -9.89 12.85
C GLU A 61 8.89 -8.73 12.16
N ALA A 62 9.17 -8.86 10.87
CA ALA A 62 9.73 -7.77 10.08
C ALA A 62 8.77 -6.57 9.99
N ALA A 63 7.49 -6.82 9.79
CA ALA A 63 6.48 -5.78 9.78
C ALA A 63 6.39 -5.09 11.14
N HIS A 64 6.37 -5.84 12.24
CA HIS A 64 6.41 -5.31 13.59
C HIS A 64 7.64 -4.41 13.81
N ILE A 65 8.83 -4.82 13.35
CA ILE A 65 10.04 -4.00 13.42
C ILE A 65 9.82 -2.69 12.67
N VAL A 66 9.36 -2.73 11.43
CA VAL A 66 9.20 -1.54 10.57
C VAL A 66 8.20 -0.55 11.17
N PHE A 67 7.05 -1.01 11.67
CA PHE A 67 6.05 -0.14 12.29
C PHE A 67 6.50 0.48 13.61
N ASN A 68 7.47 -0.12 14.31
CA ASN A 68 8.02 0.37 15.57
C ASN A 68 9.28 1.24 15.42
N GLU A 69 9.80 1.45 14.20
CA GLU A 69 10.88 2.41 13.97
C GLU A 69 10.35 3.85 13.94
N ALA A 70 11.21 4.82 14.21
CA ALA A 70 10.84 6.24 14.38
C ALA A 70 10.61 7.02 13.07
N TRP A 71 10.63 6.39 11.91
CA TRP A 71 10.33 7.06 10.63
C TRP A 71 8.82 7.30 10.44
N PRO A 72 8.43 8.33 9.66
CA PRO A 72 7.03 8.50 9.25
C PRO A 72 6.58 7.32 8.37
N ILE A 73 5.39 6.76 8.68
CA ILE A 73 4.81 5.64 7.92
C ILE A 73 3.44 6.02 7.37
N THR A 74 3.20 5.70 6.10
CA THR A 74 1.86 5.65 5.52
C THR A 74 1.55 4.21 5.09
N MET A 75 0.60 3.59 5.78
CA MET A 75 0.09 2.26 5.43
C MET A 75 -1.02 2.38 4.40
N VAL A 76 -0.78 1.85 3.20
CA VAL A 76 -1.75 1.71 2.13
C VAL A 76 -2.24 0.26 2.12
N GLY A 77 -3.17 -0.03 3.02
CA GLY A 77 -3.70 -1.38 3.24
C GLY A 77 -4.85 -1.77 2.30
N LEU A 78 -5.35 -3.00 2.48
CA LEU A 78 -6.43 -3.56 1.66
C LEU A 78 -7.69 -2.70 1.68
N ASP A 79 -8.02 -2.09 2.82
CA ASP A 79 -9.21 -1.24 2.95
C ASP A 79 -9.22 -0.04 1.98
N LEU A 80 -8.03 0.45 1.60
CA LEU A 80 -7.90 1.45 0.55
C LEU A 80 -7.81 0.79 -0.83
N THR A 81 -6.89 -0.17 -1.00
CA THR A 81 -6.58 -0.71 -2.33
C THR A 81 -7.75 -1.45 -2.96
N HIS A 82 -8.66 -2.01 -2.16
CA HIS A 82 -9.93 -2.58 -2.64
C HIS A 82 -10.91 -1.53 -3.20
N GLN A 83 -10.61 -0.24 -3.06
CA GLN A 83 -11.35 0.83 -3.73
C GLN A 83 -10.79 1.14 -5.13
N ALA A 84 -9.56 0.70 -5.44
CA ALA A 84 -8.89 0.94 -6.72
C ALA A 84 -9.25 -0.15 -7.76
N LEU A 85 -10.54 -0.32 -8.00
CA LEU A 85 -11.06 -1.37 -8.89
C LEU A 85 -10.83 -1.02 -10.36
N CYS A 86 -10.25 -1.96 -11.12
CA CYS A 86 -10.17 -1.84 -12.57
C CYS A 86 -11.50 -2.30 -13.20
N THR A 87 -12.48 -1.40 -13.23
CA THR A 87 -13.78 -1.66 -13.85
C THR A 87 -13.64 -1.77 -15.37
N PRO A 88 -14.65 -2.32 -16.09
CA PRO A 88 -14.66 -2.34 -17.55
C PRO A 88 -14.47 -0.95 -18.18
N GLU A 89 -15.04 0.10 -17.58
CA GLU A 89 -14.91 1.48 -18.05
C GLU A 89 -13.47 1.99 -17.90
N VAL A 90 -12.81 1.66 -16.79
CA VAL A 90 -11.40 1.97 -16.55
C VAL A 90 -10.53 1.25 -17.57
N GLN A 91 -10.79 -0.03 -17.80
CA GLN A 91 -10.03 -0.82 -18.76
C GLN A 91 -10.18 -0.27 -20.19
N GLN A 92 -11.40 0.07 -20.62
CA GLN A 92 -11.65 0.73 -21.90
C GLN A 92 -10.91 2.07 -22.01
N ARG A 93 -10.84 2.82 -20.94
CA ARG A 93 -10.09 4.08 -20.89
C ARG A 93 -8.60 3.86 -21.09
N ILE A 94 -8.00 2.82 -20.46
CA ILE A 94 -6.61 2.43 -20.66
C ILE A 94 -6.38 2.03 -22.12
N GLU A 95 -7.24 1.17 -22.69
CA GLU A 95 -7.17 0.74 -24.09
C GLU A 95 -7.26 1.92 -25.07
N GLY A 96 -8.09 2.90 -24.73
CA GLY A 96 -8.27 4.13 -25.53
C GLY A 96 -7.00 4.98 -25.65
N VAL A 97 -5.98 4.76 -24.83
CA VAL A 97 -4.64 5.38 -24.99
C VAL A 97 -3.98 4.92 -26.29
N GLY A 98 -4.22 3.67 -26.74
CA GLY A 98 -3.84 3.16 -28.04
C GLY A 98 -2.38 2.73 -28.20
N THR A 99 -1.55 2.85 -27.15
CA THR A 99 -0.14 2.44 -27.15
C THR A 99 0.02 0.93 -26.91
N ASP A 100 1.20 0.39 -27.22
CA ASP A 100 1.48 -1.03 -26.95
C ASP A 100 1.56 -1.30 -25.44
N LEU A 101 2.01 -0.35 -24.64
CA LEU A 101 1.96 -0.42 -23.18
C LEU A 101 0.51 -0.50 -22.66
N ALA A 102 -0.39 0.30 -23.21
CA ALA A 102 -1.81 0.27 -22.84
C ALA A 102 -2.45 -1.09 -23.14
N LYS A 103 -2.16 -1.68 -24.29
CA LYS A 103 -2.61 -3.04 -24.66
C LYS A 103 -2.07 -4.10 -23.70
N PHE A 104 -0.78 -3.98 -23.35
CA PHE A 104 -0.13 -4.90 -22.41
C PHE A 104 -0.79 -4.80 -21.01
N VAL A 105 -0.98 -3.58 -20.50
CA VAL A 105 -1.63 -3.36 -19.19
C VAL A 105 -3.08 -3.87 -19.20
N SER A 106 -3.84 -3.63 -20.29
CA SER A 106 -5.20 -4.18 -20.42
C SER A 106 -5.22 -5.71 -20.38
N GLY A 107 -4.29 -6.36 -21.08
CA GLY A 107 -4.17 -7.83 -21.04
C GLY A 107 -3.81 -8.37 -19.64
N LEU A 108 -3.01 -7.62 -18.85
CA LEU A 108 -2.77 -7.97 -17.44
C LEU A 108 -4.05 -7.85 -16.62
N MET A 109 -4.88 -6.83 -16.85
CA MET A 109 -6.15 -6.66 -16.13
C MET A 109 -7.14 -7.79 -16.43
N ASP A 110 -7.17 -8.31 -17.66
CA ASP A 110 -7.98 -9.48 -18.01
C ASP A 110 -7.56 -10.72 -17.22
N PHE A 111 -6.24 -10.96 -17.14
CA PHE A 111 -5.69 -12.06 -16.34
C PHE A 111 -6.01 -11.90 -14.85
N PHE A 112 -5.82 -10.70 -14.32
CA PHE A 112 -6.13 -10.37 -12.92
C PHE A 112 -7.62 -10.57 -12.62
N ARG A 113 -8.51 -10.08 -13.47
CA ARG A 113 -9.97 -10.23 -13.33
C ARG A 113 -10.35 -11.70 -13.18
N LYS A 114 -9.84 -12.55 -14.08
CA LYS A 114 -10.08 -13.99 -14.01
C LYS A 114 -9.59 -14.60 -12.71
N THR A 115 -8.36 -14.26 -12.28
CA THR A 115 -7.75 -14.78 -11.05
C THR A 115 -8.53 -14.36 -9.80
N TYR A 116 -8.98 -13.11 -9.73
CA TYR A 116 -9.74 -12.61 -8.60
C TYR A 116 -11.16 -13.16 -8.53
N GLN A 117 -11.82 -13.36 -9.67
CA GLN A 117 -13.12 -14.03 -9.74
C GLN A 117 -13.03 -15.49 -9.25
N ASP A 118 -11.96 -16.20 -9.61
CA ASP A 118 -11.76 -17.58 -9.25
C ASP A 118 -11.40 -17.79 -7.77
N ASN A 119 -10.81 -16.80 -7.10
CA ASN A 119 -10.19 -16.99 -5.78
C ASN A 119 -10.71 -16.06 -4.66
N GLN A 120 -11.27 -14.89 -4.97
CA GLN A 120 -11.58 -13.85 -3.98
C GLN A 120 -12.96 -13.18 -4.14
N ASP A 121 -13.83 -13.70 -4.99
CA ASP A 121 -15.18 -13.17 -5.29
C ASP A 121 -15.24 -11.69 -5.75
N PHE A 122 -14.13 -11.14 -6.26
CA PHE A 122 -14.14 -9.82 -6.88
C PHE A 122 -14.61 -9.91 -8.33
N ILE A 123 -15.59 -9.08 -8.70
CA ILE A 123 -16.02 -8.92 -10.10
C ILE A 123 -14.94 -8.18 -10.89
N ASP A 124 -14.41 -7.11 -10.31
CA ASP A 124 -13.35 -6.29 -10.89
C ASP A 124 -12.07 -6.37 -10.02
N PRO A 125 -10.88 -6.55 -10.63
CA PRO A 125 -9.67 -6.70 -9.86
C PRO A 125 -9.23 -5.38 -9.23
N PRO A 126 -8.91 -5.36 -7.93
CA PRO A 126 -8.26 -4.23 -7.31
C PRO A 126 -6.80 -4.16 -7.72
N VAL A 127 -6.25 -2.96 -7.89
CA VAL A 127 -4.82 -2.73 -8.06
C VAL A 127 -4.24 -2.18 -6.77
N HIS A 128 -3.22 -2.83 -6.25
CA HIS A 128 -2.71 -2.55 -4.90
C HIS A 128 -1.51 -1.59 -4.93
N ASP A 129 -0.40 -2.03 -5.49
CA ASP A 129 0.90 -1.36 -5.43
C ASP A 129 0.91 0.05 -6.05
N PRO A 130 0.24 0.30 -7.19
CA PRO A 130 0.19 1.63 -7.78
C PRO A 130 -0.39 2.70 -6.85
N CYS A 131 -1.21 2.34 -5.85
CA CYS A 131 -1.77 3.27 -4.90
C CYS A 131 -0.69 3.99 -4.08
N THR A 132 0.41 3.30 -3.72
CA THR A 132 1.53 3.88 -2.97
C THR A 132 2.26 4.94 -3.79
N VAL A 133 2.50 4.66 -5.07
CA VAL A 133 3.18 5.58 -5.98
C VAL A 133 2.29 6.76 -6.32
N ALA A 134 0.99 6.53 -6.55
CA ALA A 134 0.02 7.61 -6.78
C ALA A 134 -0.04 8.59 -5.60
N TYR A 135 0.01 8.11 -4.37
CA TYR A 135 0.07 8.94 -3.17
C TYR A 135 1.32 9.85 -3.14
N LEU A 136 2.46 9.33 -3.57
CA LEU A 136 3.70 10.12 -3.62
C LEU A 136 3.71 11.17 -4.74
N ILE A 137 2.99 10.91 -5.83
CA ILE A 137 2.83 11.87 -6.94
C ILE A 137 1.88 13.00 -6.53
N ASP A 138 0.73 12.64 -5.98
CA ASP A 138 -0.27 13.59 -5.48
C ASP A 138 -0.93 13.03 -4.21
N PRO A 139 -0.53 13.50 -3.01
CA PRO A 139 -1.11 13.04 -1.75
C PRO A 139 -2.63 13.22 -1.63
N SER A 140 -3.22 14.13 -2.43
CA SER A 140 -4.67 14.34 -2.42
C SER A 140 -5.46 13.23 -3.14
N VAL A 141 -4.77 12.22 -3.71
CA VAL A 141 -5.41 11.03 -4.31
C VAL A 141 -6.08 10.15 -3.26
N MET A 142 -5.67 10.26 -2.00
CA MET A 142 -6.30 9.53 -0.91
C MET A 142 -6.38 10.36 0.36
N THR A 143 -7.35 10.03 1.20
CA THR A 143 -7.42 10.54 2.56
C THR A 143 -6.71 9.56 3.47
N THR A 144 -5.83 10.05 4.31
CA THR A 144 -5.18 9.28 5.37
C THR A 144 -5.73 9.67 6.73
N ARG A 145 -5.59 8.79 7.72
CA ARG A 145 -5.90 9.06 9.12
C ARG A 145 -4.74 8.61 9.99
N ARG A 146 -4.29 9.48 10.85
CA ARG A 146 -3.23 9.17 11.82
C ARG A 146 -3.75 8.31 12.94
N CYS A 147 -3.08 7.19 13.20
CA CYS A 147 -3.39 6.29 14.32
C CYS A 147 -2.20 5.36 14.59
N SER A 148 -2.15 4.78 15.79
CA SER A 148 -1.21 3.70 16.05
C SER A 148 -1.57 2.47 15.22
N VAL A 149 -0.55 1.79 14.73
CA VAL A 149 -0.67 0.51 14.04
C VAL A 149 0.33 -0.45 14.65
N ASP A 150 -0.19 -1.54 15.21
CA ASP A 150 0.61 -2.65 15.73
C ASP A 150 0.43 -3.88 14.85
N VAL A 151 1.43 -4.77 14.86
CA VAL A 151 1.36 -6.05 14.14
C VAL A 151 1.29 -7.19 15.15
N GLU A 152 0.26 -8.01 15.04
CA GLU A 152 0.10 -9.19 15.88
C GLU A 152 1.10 -10.29 15.49
N ILE A 153 1.97 -10.67 16.43
CA ILE A 153 3.07 -11.62 16.20
C ILE A 153 3.02 -12.88 17.09
N HIS A 154 1.96 -13.06 17.89
CA HIS A 154 1.85 -14.18 18.84
C HIS A 154 0.56 -14.98 18.74
N GLY A 155 -0.52 -14.40 18.24
CA GLY A 155 -1.85 -15.00 18.25
C GLY A 155 -2.02 -16.10 17.23
N ASP A 156 -2.54 -17.25 17.63
CA ASP A 156 -2.78 -18.41 16.75
C ASP A 156 -3.74 -18.08 15.59
N LEU A 157 -4.75 -17.22 15.81
CA LEU A 157 -5.76 -16.86 14.83
C LEU A 157 -5.49 -15.52 14.13
N THR A 158 -4.67 -14.67 14.75
CA THR A 158 -4.49 -13.26 14.35
C THR A 158 -3.06 -12.92 13.93
N LEU A 159 -2.16 -13.91 13.89
CA LEU A 159 -0.78 -13.72 13.47
C LEU A 159 -0.68 -13.00 12.11
N GLY A 160 -0.03 -11.85 12.10
CA GLY A 160 0.12 -10.98 10.93
C GLY A 160 -1.03 -9.99 10.72
N MET A 161 -1.99 -9.90 11.65
CA MET A 161 -2.99 -8.84 11.65
C MET A 161 -2.36 -7.49 11.93
N THR A 162 -2.69 -6.47 11.16
CA THR A 162 -2.39 -5.08 11.47
C THR A 162 -3.54 -4.48 12.28
N VAL A 163 -3.24 -4.07 13.51
CA VAL A 163 -4.19 -3.53 14.47
C VAL A 163 -4.09 -2.01 14.44
N ALA A 164 -4.95 -1.35 13.66
CA ALA A 164 -5.01 0.10 13.59
C ALA A 164 -6.04 0.65 14.59
N ASP A 165 -5.62 1.50 15.51
CA ASP A 165 -6.55 2.11 16.46
C ASP A 165 -7.21 3.38 15.88
N LEU A 166 -8.32 3.18 15.21
CA LEU A 166 -9.13 4.25 14.61
C LEU A 166 -10.19 4.84 15.57
N ARG A 167 -10.15 4.50 16.86
CA ARG A 167 -11.08 5.02 17.85
C ARG A 167 -10.69 6.45 18.27
N GLY A 168 -11.67 7.26 18.59
CA GLY A 168 -11.45 8.58 19.16
C GLY A 168 -10.89 9.63 18.17
N PRO A 169 -10.38 10.75 18.69
CA PRO A 169 -9.77 11.80 17.87
C PRO A 169 -8.43 11.35 17.31
N GLU A 170 -8.06 11.94 16.17
CA GLU A 170 -6.78 11.70 15.53
C GLU A 170 -5.63 12.29 16.38
N PRO A 171 -4.58 11.50 16.70
CA PRO A 171 -3.43 12.01 17.46
C PRO A 171 -2.63 13.01 16.63
N SER A 172 -1.86 13.87 17.30
CA SER A 172 -0.92 14.77 16.63
C SER A 172 0.25 14.02 15.97
N ALA A 173 0.98 14.70 15.09
CA ALA A 173 2.16 14.11 14.43
C ALA A 173 3.30 13.83 15.43
N GLU A 174 3.33 14.53 16.57
CA GLU A 174 4.32 14.31 17.64
C GLU A 174 4.00 13.07 18.46
N GLU A 175 2.71 12.73 18.59
CA GLU A 175 2.24 11.57 19.35
C GLU A 175 2.25 10.28 18.55
N CYS A 176 2.08 10.37 17.23
CA CYS A 176 2.02 9.22 16.34
C CYS A 176 2.57 9.55 14.96
N HIS A 177 3.54 8.79 14.49
CA HIS A 177 4.18 8.96 13.18
C HIS A 177 3.56 8.09 12.07
N THR A 178 2.57 7.25 12.40
CA THR A 178 1.90 6.35 11.45
C THR A 178 0.56 6.92 11.00
N GLN A 179 0.27 6.76 9.71
CA GLN A 179 -1.00 7.07 9.09
C GLN A 179 -1.51 5.84 8.33
N VAL A 180 -2.83 5.66 8.28
CA VAL A 180 -3.48 4.65 7.44
C VAL A 180 -4.29 5.34 6.35
N ALA A 181 -4.21 4.84 5.13
CA ALA A 181 -5.02 5.30 4.02
C ALA A 181 -6.44 4.73 4.15
N VAL A 182 -7.45 5.60 4.11
CA VAL A 182 -8.84 5.23 4.41
C VAL A 182 -9.80 5.43 3.23
N LYS A 183 -9.56 6.40 2.37
CA LYS A 183 -10.45 6.70 1.25
C LYS A 183 -9.66 7.08 0.01
N LEU A 184 -9.99 6.47 -1.13
CA LEU A 184 -9.42 6.76 -2.44
C LEU A 184 -10.29 7.78 -3.20
N ASP A 185 -9.65 8.76 -3.83
CA ASP A 185 -10.26 9.48 -4.95
C ASP A 185 -10.08 8.64 -6.21
N PHE A 186 -11.09 7.82 -6.52
CA PHE A 186 -11.08 6.86 -7.62
C PHE A 186 -10.75 7.51 -8.96
N ASN A 187 -11.38 8.64 -9.28
CA ASN A 187 -11.17 9.29 -10.57
C ASN A 187 -9.76 9.83 -10.70
N LYS A 188 -9.28 10.53 -9.68
CA LYS A 188 -7.93 11.08 -9.65
C LYS A 188 -6.87 9.98 -9.73
N PHE A 189 -7.07 8.86 -9.04
CA PHE A 189 -6.16 7.72 -9.10
C PHE A 189 -6.03 7.17 -10.53
N TRP A 190 -7.16 6.91 -11.20
CA TRP A 190 -7.15 6.38 -12.55
C TRP A 190 -6.75 7.41 -13.60
N ASP A 191 -6.89 8.72 -13.33
CA ASP A 191 -6.30 9.78 -14.13
C ASP A 191 -4.78 9.69 -14.11
N LEU A 192 -4.17 9.61 -12.92
CA LEU A 192 -2.72 9.47 -12.77
C LEU A 192 -2.18 8.22 -13.46
N VAL A 193 -2.84 7.07 -13.27
CA VAL A 193 -2.41 5.80 -13.92
C VAL A 193 -2.50 5.88 -15.44
N THR A 194 -3.61 6.41 -15.96
CA THR A 194 -3.81 6.53 -17.43
C THR A 194 -2.81 7.51 -18.05
N ASP A 195 -2.56 8.65 -17.39
CA ASP A 195 -1.58 9.63 -17.86
C ASP A 195 -0.15 9.10 -17.81
N ALA A 196 0.19 8.29 -16.81
CA ALA A 196 1.48 7.60 -16.76
C ALA A 196 1.64 6.63 -17.94
N ILE A 197 0.64 5.78 -18.22
CA ILE A 197 0.65 4.86 -19.37
C ILE A 197 0.80 5.62 -20.68
N LYS A 198 0.11 6.75 -20.83
CA LYS A 198 0.19 7.59 -22.02
C LYS A 198 1.56 8.25 -22.19
N THR A 199 2.21 8.60 -21.09
CA THR A 199 3.51 9.31 -21.11
C THR A 199 4.67 8.37 -21.41
N ILE A 200 4.60 7.11 -20.95
CA ILE A 200 5.67 6.13 -21.08
C ILE A 200 5.53 5.30 -22.35
N GLY A 201 4.31 5.03 -22.79
CA GLY A 201 3.99 4.20 -23.97
C GLY A 201 3.88 5.00 -25.23
#